data_df47661b8536d388ac036f2d69580186
#
_entry.id   df47661b8536d388ac036f2d69580186
#
_cell.length_a   1.000
_cell.length_b   1.000
_cell.length_c   1.000
_cell.angle_alpha   90.00
_cell.angle_beta   90.00
_cell.angle_gamma   90.00
#
_symmetry.space_group_name_H-M   'P 1'
#
loop_
_entity.id
_entity.type
_entity.pdbx_description
1 polymer ?
#
loop_
_entity_poly.entity_id
_entity_poly.type
_entity_poly.pdbx_seq_one_letter_code
_entity_poly.pdbx_strand_id
1 'polypeptide(L)'
;MNNPKRHVSLVAVSVAVLLLVGYGGSGLHAHKEPHTAEQLKAFEDVFLEQVRLGDDLFHGDPAAEKRMNTKLSRTGMACAMCHPFASDTHPHEFPKFQEQMSSFATLRDMINWCIEKPNEGERLKDDSEAMKALEVYIYWSNRHSKLDPGRH
;
A
#
# COMPACT_ATOMS: atom_id res chain seq x y z
N MET A 1 -49.35 18.44 -74.91
CA MET A 1 -48.93 19.10 -73.62
C MET A 1 -47.87 18.19 -72.99
N ASN A 2 -46.59 18.59 -73.15
CA ASN A 2 -45.42 17.74 -72.87
C ASN A 2 -44.95 18.01 -71.44
N ASN A 3 -44.79 16.92 -70.71
CA ASN A 3 -44.17 16.92 -69.38
C ASN A 3 -42.77 16.34 -69.49
N PRO A 4 -41.67 17.10 -69.24
CA PRO A 4 -40.34 16.56 -69.28
C PRO A 4 -39.98 15.90 -67.94
N LYS A 5 -39.72 14.60 -67.98
CA LYS A 5 -39.20 13.82 -66.86
C LYS A 5 -37.79 14.29 -66.55
N ARG A 6 -37.59 14.86 -65.36
CA ARG A 6 -36.27 15.14 -64.80
C ARG A 6 -35.66 13.83 -64.30
N HIS A 7 -34.61 13.40 -64.94
CA HIS A 7 -33.75 12.36 -64.42
C HIS A 7 -32.88 12.95 -63.31
N VAL A 8 -33.12 12.52 -62.09
CA VAL A 8 -32.23 12.81 -60.98
C VAL A 8 -31.19 11.68 -60.94
N SER A 9 -29.98 12.02 -61.35
CA SER A 9 -28.83 11.13 -61.19
C SER A 9 -28.44 11.08 -59.69
N LEU A 10 -28.71 9.95 -59.09
CA LEU A 10 -28.18 9.63 -57.76
C LEU A 10 -26.69 9.27 -57.91
N VAL A 11 -25.85 10.24 -57.56
CA VAL A 11 -24.42 9.98 -57.36
C VAL A 11 -24.28 9.31 -55.98
N ALA A 12 -24.08 8.02 -56.01
CA ALA A 12 -23.75 7.27 -54.80
C ALA A 12 -22.30 7.59 -54.41
N VAL A 13 -22.16 8.48 -53.42
CA VAL A 13 -20.88 8.71 -52.76
C VAL A 13 -20.68 7.57 -51.78
N SER A 14 -19.90 6.58 -52.15
CA SER A 14 -19.44 5.52 -51.25
C SER A 14 -18.35 6.12 -50.34
N VAL A 15 -18.77 6.58 -49.17
CA VAL A 15 -17.81 6.88 -48.09
C VAL A 15 -17.37 5.58 -47.45
N ALA A 16 -16.25 5.08 -47.90
CA ALA A 16 -15.54 4.00 -47.21
C ALA A 16 -14.94 4.59 -45.90
N VAL A 17 -15.70 4.48 -44.83
CA VAL A 17 -15.17 4.74 -43.48
C VAL A 17 -14.29 3.56 -43.09
N LEU A 18 -12.99 3.67 -43.35
CA LEU A 18 -11.97 2.82 -42.76
C LEU A 18 -11.95 3.09 -41.25
N LEU A 19 -12.74 2.31 -40.51
CA LEU A 19 -12.56 2.15 -39.06
C LEU A 19 -11.26 1.40 -38.81
N LEU A 20 -10.15 2.12 -38.77
CA LEU A 20 -8.94 1.67 -38.11
C LEU A 20 -9.23 1.65 -36.61
N VAL A 21 -9.92 0.60 -36.16
CA VAL A 21 -9.93 0.23 -34.76
C VAL A 21 -8.53 -0.29 -34.46
N GLY A 22 -7.63 0.64 -34.15
CA GLY A 22 -6.38 0.32 -33.50
C GLY A 22 -6.72 -0.27 -32.13
N TYR A 23 -6.80 -1.61 -32.05
CA TYR A 23 -6.69 -2.32 -30.79
C TYR A 23 -5.27 -2.11 -30.28
N GLY A 24 -5.00 -0.90 -29.77
CA GLY A 24 -3.90 -0.66 -28.86
C GLY A 24 -4.23 -1.41 -27.58
N GLY A 25 -3.85 -2.67 -27.53
CA GLY A 25 -3.84 -3.42 -26.29
C GLY A 25 -2.96 -2.64 -25.30
N SER A 26 -3.58 -1.83 -24.45
CA SER A 26 -2.94 -1.30 -23.26
C SER A 26 -2.66 -2.49 -22.34
N GLY A 27 -1.64 -3.27 -22.70
CA GLY A 27 -1.06 -4.20 -21.75
C GLY A 27 -0.68 -3.39 -20.53
N LEU A 28 -1.26 -3.71 -19.40
CA LEU A 28 -0.83 -3.24 -18.08
C LEU A 28 0.59 -3.77 -17.81
N HIS A 29 1.56 -3.26 -18.57
CA HIS A 29 2.97 -3.42 -18.24
C HIS A 29 3.28 -2.34 -17.22
N ALA A 30 3.16 -2.69 -15.94
CA ALA A 30 3.77 -1.88 -14.89
C ALA A 30 5.23 -1.64 -15.30
N HIS A 31 5.59 -0.36 -15.52
CA HIS A 31 6.94 0.11 -15.78
C HIS A 31 7.59 -0.39 -17.08
N LYS A 32 7.14 0.14 -18.20
CA LYS A 32 7.72 -0.14 -19.53
C LYS A 32 9.12 0.44 -19.70
N GLU A 33 9.43 1.52 -19.01
CA GLU A 33 10.72 2.22 -19.07
C GLU A 33 11.41 2.21 -17.69
N PRO A 34 12.73 2.08 -17.63
CA PRO A 34 13.47 2.17 -16.39
C PRO A 34 13.29 3.58 -15.78
N HIS A 35 13.19 3.64 -14.46
CA HIS A 35 13.10 4.90 -13.75
C HIS A 35 14.39 5.70 -13.85
N THR A 36 14.28 7.05 -13.93
CA THR A 36 15.43 7.93 -13.81
C THR A 36 16.01 7.91 -12.39
N ALA A 37 17.27 8.31 -12.25
CA ALA A 37 17.91 8.42 -10.93
C ALA A 37 17.16 9.37 -9.98
N GLU A 38 16.59 10.47 -10.52
CA GLU A 38 15.79 11.42 -9.75
C GLU A 38 14.46 10.79 -9.27
N GLN A 39 13.79 10.01 -10.13
CA GLN A 39 12.58 9.30 -9.74
C GLN A 39 12.87 8.25 -8.66
N LEU A 40 13.96 7.48 -8.80
CA LEU A 40 14.35 6.50 -7.80
C LEU A 40 14.68 7.16 -6.46
N LYS A 41 15.40 8.30 -6.50
CA LYS A 41 15.68 9.08 -5.29
C LYS A 41 14.38 9.60 -4.64
N ALA A 42 13.43 10.11 -5.41
CA ALA A 42 12.16 10.59 -4.88
C ALA A 42 11.35 9.45 -4.21
N PHE A 43 11.37 8.25 -4.78
CA PHE A 43 10.72 7.08 -4.17
C PHE A 43 11.38 6.67 -2.86
N GLU A 44 12.73 6.69 -2.84
CA GLU A 44 13.49 6.41 -1.63
C GLU A 44 13.24 7.44 -0.54
N ASP A 45 13.22 8.72 -0.86
CA ASP A 45 12.97 9.80 0.11
C ASP A 45 11.58 9.64 0.77
N VAL A 46 10.54 9.36 -0.03
CA VAL A 46 9.18 9.09 0.49
C VAL A 46 9.16 7.82 1.36
N PHE A 47 9.83 6.76 0.93
CA PHE A 47 9.92 5.52 1.71
C PHE A 47 10.61 5.76 3.06
N LEU A 48 11.74 6.46 3.09
CA LEU A 48 12.49 6.74 4.32
C LEU A 48 11.73 7.70 5.25
N GLU A 49 10.88 8.58 4.72
CA GLU A 49 9.99 9.40 5.54
C GLU A 49 8.96 8.51 6.25
N GLN A 50 8.37 7.53 5.57
CA GLN A 50 7.46 6.56 6.21
C GLN A 50 8.18 5.69 7.25
N VAL A 51 9.44 5.32 7.01
CA VAL A 51 10.27 4.60 7.99
C VAL A 51 10.45 5.44 9.27
N ARG A 52 10.78 6.75 9.13
CA ARG A 52 10.95 7.64 10.30
C ARG A 52 9.64 7.82 11.07
N LEU A 53 8.53 8.02 10.37
CA LEU A 53 7.22 8.12 11.01
C LEU A 53 6.87 6.83 11.76
N GLY A 54 7.15 5.69 11.19
CA GLY A 54 6.95 4.39 11.83
C GLY A 54 7.86 4.19 13.05
N ASP A 55 9.11 4.65 12.98
CA ASP A 55 10.05 4.68 14.10
C ASP A 55 9.54 5.52 15.26
N ASP A 56 9.11 6.77 14.97
CA ASP A 56 8.53 7.67 15.96
C ASP A 56 7.31 7.04 16.66
N LEU A 57 6.37 6.48 15.88
CA LEU A 57 5.18 5.81 16.43
C LEU A 57 5.54 4.55 17.23
N PHE A 58 6.50 3.77 16.78
CA PHE A 58 6.95 2.53 17.44
C PHE A 58 7.60 2.83 18.80
N HIS A 59 8.32 3.94 18.90
CA HIS A 59 8.93 4.41 20.14
C HIS A 59 8.01 5.28 21.00
N GLY A 60 6.77 5.51 20.58
CA GLY A 60 5.74 6.19 21.37
C GLY A 60 5.91 7.70 21.41
N ASP A 61 6.37 8.33 20.31
CA ASP A 61 6.44 9.80 20.22
C ASP A 61 5.03 10.41 20.23
N PRO A 62 4.70 11.22 21.25
CA PRO A 62 3.38 11.85 21.35
C PRO A 62 3.09 12.83 20.20
N ALA A 63 4.11 13.44 19.59
CA ALA A 63 3.93 14.33 18.46
C ALA A 63 3.53 13.55 17.18
N ALA A 64 4.11 12.36 16.98
CA ALA A 64 3.73 11.47 15.90
C ALA A 64 2.29 10.95 16.07
N GLU A 65 1.92 10.48 17.26
CA GLU A 65 0.53 10.06 17.56
C GLU A 65 -0.48 11.20 17.30
N LYS A 66 -0.16 12.41 17.78
CA LYS A 66 -1.01 13.57 17.56
C LYS A 66 -1.15 13.93 16.07
N ARG A 67 -0.05 13.90 15.32
CA ARG A 67 -0.05 14.16 13.87
C ARG A 67 -0.91 13.17 13.10
N MET A 68 -0.87 11.89 13.49
CA MET A 68 -1.64 10.83 12.87
C MET A 68 -3.06 10.69 13.43
N ASN A 69 -3.44 11.53 14.40
CA ASN A 69 -4.72 11.45 15.09
C ASN A 69 -5.03 10.02 15.56
N THR A 70 -4.06 9.41 16.24
CA THR A 70 -4.14 8.04 16.76
C THR A 70 -3.79 7.98 18.23
N LYS A 71 -4.20 6.88 18.89
CA LYS A 71 -3.89 6.61 20.31
C LYS A 71 -3.41 5.17 20.43
N LEU A 72 -2.10 4.97 20.30
CA LEU A 72 -1.50 3.64 20.30
C LEU A 72 -1.42 3.02 21.69
N SER A 73 -1.41 3.85 22.73
CA SER A 73 -1.31 3.37 24.11
C SER A 73 -2.07 4.28 25.08
N ARG A 74 -2.76 3.65 26.06
CA ARG A 74 -3.30 4.32 27.25
C ARG A 74 -2.53 3.96 28.51
N THR A 75 -1.73 2.91 28.45
CA THR A 75 -0.88 2.44 29.56
C THR A 75 0.43 3.21 29.65
N GLY A 76 0.78 4.00 28.61
CA GLY A 76 2.08 4.66 28.47
C GLY A 76 3.19 3.77 27.94
N MET A 77 2.87 2.52 27.55
CA MET A 77 3.84 1.61 26.95
C MET A 77 3.99 1.92 25.46
N ALA A 78 5.24 1.91 24.99
CA ALA A 78 5.57 1.92 23.57
C ALA A 78 5.88 0.51 23.06
N CYS A 79 5.75 0.28 21.77
CA CYS A 79 6.11 -1.01 21.14
C CYS A 79 7.57 -1.38 21.44
N ALA A 80 8.45 -0.40 21.41
CA ALA A 80 9.89 -0.55 21.68
C ALA A 80 10.22 -1.04 23.09
N MET A 81 9.30 -0.91 24.07
CA MET A 81 9.53 -1.41 25.43
C MET A 81 9.55 -2.95 25.47
N CYS A 82 8.81 -3.61 24.57
CA CYS A 82 8.81 -5.06 24.41
C CYS A 82 9.69 -5.50 23.25
N HIS A 83 9.80 -4.70 22.21
CA HIS A 83 10.48 -5.01 20.95
C HIS A 83 11.53 -3.96 20.59
N PRO A 84 12.68 -3.91 21.26
CA PRO A 84 13.71 -2.91 20.99
C PRO A 84 14.11 -2.89 19.50
N PHE A 85 14.02 -1.72 18.84
CA PHE A 85 14.35 -1.53 17.43
C PHE A 85 13.56 -2.40 16.44
N ALA A 86 12.42 -2.96 16.84
CA ALA A 86 11.61 -3.89 16.07
C ALA A 86 12.37 -5.11 15.51
N SER A 87 13.58 -5.40 15.98
CA SER A 87 14.45 -6.45 15.44
C SER A 87 13.99 -7.88 15.73
N ASP A 88 13.12 -8.04 16.71
CA ASP A 88 12.58 -9.32 17.20
C ASP A 88 11.08 -9.49 16.92
N THR A 89 10.54 -8.68 16.04
CA THR A 89 9.11 -8.75 15.64
C THR A 89 8.83 -9.81 14.58
N HIS A 90 9.86 -10.34 13.95
CA HIS A 90 9.79 -11.40 12.93
C HIS A 90 8.74 -11.19 11.83
N PRO A 91 8.67 -10.03 11.18
CA PRO A 91 7.62 -9.74 10.20
C PRO A 91 7.67 -10.64 8.97
N HIS A 92 8.84 -11.22 8.68
CA HIS A 92 9.08 -12.13 7.56
C HIS A 92 8.41 -13.51 7.71
N GLU A 93 7.89 -13.83 8.91
CA GLU A 93 7.15 -15.06 9.19
C GLU A 93 5.65 -14.92 8.94
N PHE A 94 5.13 -13.68 8.84
CA PHE A 94 3.72 -13.44 8.53
C PHE A 94 3.41 -13.59 7.03
N PRO A 95 2.17 -14.02 6.68
CA PRO A 95 1.08 -14.39 7.59
C PRO A 95 1.29 -15.80 8.20
N LYS A 96 0.81 -16.00 9.43
CA LYS A 96 0.93 -17.28 10.14
C LYS A 96 -0.22 -17.50 11.14
N PHE A 97 -0.34 -18.71 11.68
CA PHE A 97 -1.18 -18.95 12.86
C PHE A 97 -0.50 -18.32 14.08
N GLN A 98 -1.21 -17.44 14.76
CA GLN A 98 -0.71 -16.70 15.91
C GLN A 98 -1.38 -17.22 17.19
N GLU A 99 -0.61 -17.85 18.05
CA GLU A 99 -1.12 -18.53 19.24
C GLU A 99 -1.84 -17.58 20.21
N GLN A 100 -1.28 -16.38 20.44
CA GLN A 100 -1.87 -15.37 21.30
C GLN A 100 -3.26 -14.92 20.84
N MET A 101 -3.52 -15.03 19.55
CA MET A 101 -4.80 -14.67 18.92
C MET A 101 -5.67 -15.89 18.66
N SER A 102 -5.10 -17.11 18.77
CA SER A 102 -5.75 -18.37 18.40
C SER A 102 -6.36 -18.32 16.97
N SER A 103 -5.71 -17.64 16.05
CA SER A 103 -6.19 -17.42 14.68
C SER A 103 -5.04 -17.22 13.69
N PHE A 104 -5.37 -17.40 12.40
CA PHE A 104 -4.48 -17.00 11.33
C PHE A 104 -4.43 -15.47 11.24
N ALA A 105 -3.24 -14.89 11.23
CA ALA A 105 -3.04 -13.46 11.33
C ALA A 105 -2.02 -12.94 10.32
N THR A 106 -2.26 -11.73 9.87
CA THR A 106 -1.28 -10.89 9.16
C THR A 106 -0.42 -10.11 10.15
N LEU A 107 0.63 -9.45 9.68
CA LEU A 107 1.41 -8.52 10.51
C LEU A 107 0.53 -7.39 11.07
N ARG A 108 -0.40 -6.87 10.27
CA ARG A 108 -1.33 -5.80 10.71
C ARG A 108 -2.28 -6.26 11.82
N ASP A 109 -2.75 -7.49 11.76
CA ASP A 109 -3.55 -8.07 12.84
C ASP A 109 -2.75 -8.14 14.13
N MET A 110 -1.48 -8.54 14.06
CA MET A 110 -0.60 -8.61 15.22
C MET A 110 -0.28 -7.23 15.79
N ILE A 111 0.02 -6.24 14.93
CA ILE A 111 0.21 -4.84 15.35
C ILE A 111 -1.03 -4.35 16.12
N ASN A 112 -2.21 -4.54 15.56
CA ASN A 112 -3.47 -4.15 16.19
C ASN A 112 -3.74 -4.90 17.50
N TRP A 113 -3.41 -6.19 17.55
CA TRP A 113 -3.53 -6.96 18.80
C TRP A 113 -2.65 -6.36 19.92
N CYS A 114 -1.40 -5.98 19.60
CA CYS A 114 -0.51 -5.34 20.56
C CYS A 114 -1.04 -3.96 21.01
N ILE A 115 -1.62 -3.18 20.10
CA ILE A 115 -2.23 -1.89 20.43
C ILE A 115 -3.43 -2.09 21.37
N GLU A 116 -4.34 -3.02 21.07
CA GLU A 116 -5.59 -3.21 21.82
C GLU A 116 -5.40 -3.93 23.16
N LYS A 117 -4.47 -4.90 23.24
CA LYS A 117 -4.36 -5.76 24.42
C LYS A 117 -3.35 -5.23 25.44
N PRO A 118 -2.01 -5.28 25.23
CA PRO A 118 -1.09 -4.81 26.25
C PRO A 118 -1.09 -3.28 26.39
N ASN A 119 -1.35 -2.53 25.31
CA ASN A 119 -1.29 -1.07 25.32
C ASN A 119 -2.62 -0.39 25.62
N GLU A 120 -3.74 -1.12 25.58
CA GLU A 120 -5.10 -0.59 25.78
C GLU A 120 -5.42 0.60 24.85
N GLY A 121 -4.76 0.66 23.71
CA GLY A 121 -4.89 1.70 22.71
C GLY A 121 -6.09 1.50 21.78
N GLU A 122 -6.15 2.32 20.75
CA GLU A 122 -7.22 2.31 19.76
C GLU A 122 -6.75 1.63 18.48
N ARG A 123 -7.49 0.59 18.05
CA ARG A 123 -7.21 -0.15 16.81
C ARG A 123 -7.04 0.80 15.64
N LEU A 124 -5.97 0.60 14.87
CA LEU A 124 -5.74 1.29 13.61
C LEU A 124 -6.55 0.65 12.48
N LYS A 125 -7.04 1.47 11.55
CA LYS A 125 -7.56 0.97 10.26
C LYS A 125 -6.39 0.43 9.44
N ASP A 126 -6.61 -0.68 8.75
CA ASP A 126 -5.55 -1.37 7.99
C ASP A 126 -4.95 -0.51 6.85
N ASP A 127 -5.73 0.43 6.31
CA ASP A 127 -5.31 1.36 5.26
C ASP A 127 -4.84 2.72 5.79
N SER A 128 -4.83 2.93 7.13
CA SER A 128 -4.39 4.19 7.73
C SER A 128 -2.90 4.44 7.50
N GLU A 129 -2.52 5.71 7.48
CA GLU A 129 -1.12 6.13 7.35
C GLU A 129 -0.27 5.63 8.53
N ALA A 130 -0.80 5.69 9.75
CA ALA A 130 -0.13 5.17 10.93
C ALA A 130 0.16 3.65 10.84
N MET A 131 -0.81 2.85 10.36
CA MET A 131 -0.59 1.41 10.15
C MET A 131 0.48 1.15 9.10
N LYS A 132 0.44 1.86 7.97
CA LYS A 132 1.44 1.73 6.89
C LYS A 132 2.83 2.11 7.38
N ALA A 133 2.94 3.19 8.15
CA ALA A 133 4.23 3.65 8.71
C ALA A 133 4.81 2.62 9.69
N LEU A 134 4.02 2.11 10.63
CA LEU A 134 4.46 1.05 11.55
C LEU A 134 4.91 -0.20 10.80
N GLU A 135 4.11 -0.66 9.84
CA GLU A 135 4.44 -1.84 9.02
C GLU A 135 5.75 -1.64 8.24
N VAL A 136 5.92 -0.46 7.61
CA VAL A 136 7.15 -0.12 6.86
C VAL A 136 8.36 -0.12 7.78
N TYR A 137 8.28 0.51 8.96
CA TYR A 137 9.38 0.52 9.92
C TYR A 137 9.77 -0.88 10.39
N ILE A 138 8.79 -1.72 10.72
CA ILE A 138 9.01 -3.10 11.16
C ILE A 138 9.68 -3.91 10.04
N TYR A 139 9.20 -3.83 8.80
CA TYR A 139 9.86 -4.50 7.67
C TYR A 139 11.25 -3.96 7.40
N TRP A 140 11.43 -2.63 7.45
CA TRP A 140 12.74 -2.01 7.21
C TRP A 140 13.76 -2.45 8.26
N SER A 141 13.39 -2.51 9.52
CA SER A 141 14.25 -2.98 10.62
C SER A 141 14.67 -4.44 10.46
N ASN A 142 13.86 -5.25 9.77
CA ASN A 142 14.09 -6.67 9.50
C ASN A 142 14.45 -6.97 8.03
N ARG A 143 14.89 -5.98 7.25
CA ARG A 143 15.05 -6.07 5.78
C ARG A 143 16.06 -7.10 5.28
N HIS A 144 16.92 -7.62 6.14
CA HIS A 144 17.88 -8.68 5.78
C HIS A 144 17.40 -10.09 6.16
N SER A 145 16.22 -10.21 6.76
CA SER A 145 15.64 -11.51 7.10
C SER A 145 15.12 -12.20 5.85
N LYS A 146 15.29 -13.52 5.79
CA LYS A 146 14.74 -14.33 4.72
C LYS A 146 13.23 -14.51 4.94
N LEU A 147 12.45 -14.30 3.88
CA LEU A 147 11.01 -14.51 3.91
C LEU A 147 10.70 -16.00 4.22
N ASP A 148 9.88 -16.23 5.24
CA ASP A 148 9.54 -17.59 5.73
C ASP A 148 8.11 -17.63 6.31
N PRO A 149 7.07 -17.38 5.50
CA PRO A 149 5.68 -17.30 5.97
C PRO A 149 5.23 -18.63 6.60
N GLY A 150 4.45 -18.53 7.68
CA GLY A 150 3.92 -19.69 8.37
C GLY A 150 4.87 -20.33 9.38
N ARG A 151 6.04 -19.78 9.59
CA ARG A 151 6.99 -20.26 10.61
C ARG A 151 6.46 -19.96 12.02
N HIS A 152 6.70 -20.93 12.93
CA HIS A 152 6.37 -20.86 14.37
C HIS A 152 7.62 -20.85 15.22
#